data_92fdedcfc794a7c508728a5a7b224548
#
_entry.id   92fdedcfc794a7c508728a5a7b224548
#
_cell.length_a   1.000
_cell.length_b   1.000
_cell.length_c   1.000
_cell.angle_alpha   90.00
_cell.angle_beta   90.00
_cell.angle_gamma   90.00
#
_symmetry.space_group_name_H-M   'P 1'
#
loop_
_entity.id
_entity.type
_entity.pdbx_description
1 polymer ?
#
loop_
_entity_poly.entity_id
_entity_poly.type
_entity_poly.pdbx_seq_one_letter_code
_entity_poly.pdbx_strand_id
1 'polypeptide(L)'
;GLSHVAFGAMAVATVLKLSNNMLLIMPVTIIAAIILLIGGKNIKIKGDAAIAVISVGALAIGYLVMNLFSTSGNVSGDVCSTLFGSTSILTLTIKDVYLCVALSIAVIIIFCVFYNKIFAVTFDESFAKATGIKVGAYNFLIAVTIAVIIVLAMNLVGSLLISALIIFPALSAMRLFKSFKSVIIFSAAFSVVCT
;
A
#
# COMPACT_ATOMS: atom_id res chain seq x y z
N GLY A 1 -1.11 -5.65 -4.51
CA GLY A 1 -2.08 -5.04 -5.41
C GLY A 1 -1.98 -3.54 -5.42
N LEU A 2 -2.21 -2.89 -4.29
CA LEU A 2 -2.27 -1.43 -4.19
C LEU A 2 -0.94 -0.74 -4.55
N SER A 3 0.20 -1.34 -4.24
CA SER A 3 1.53 -0.84 -4.60
C SER A 3 1.76 -0.82 -6.12
N HIS A 4 1.18 -1.75 -6.87
CA HIS A 4 1.26 -1.75 -8.33
C HIS A 4 0.39 -0.67 -8.95
N VAL A 5 -0.77 -0.37 -8.33
CA VAL A 5 -1.58 0.79 -8.73
C VAL A 5 -0.86 2.10 -8.44
N ALA A 6 -0.18 2.19 -7.29
CA ALA A 6 0.65 3.35 -6.95
C ALA A 6 1.80 3.54 -7.95
N PHE A 7 2.44 2.43 -8.39
CA PHE A 7 3.44 2.46 -9.47
C PHE A 7 2.85 2.98 -10.79
N GLY A 8 1.68 2.49 -11.19
CA GLY A 8 0.99 2.98 -12.40
C GLY A 8 0.70 4.47 -12.33
N ALA A 9 0.22 4.96 -11.18
CA ALA A 9 -0.02 6.38 -10.94
C ALA A 9 1.27 7.21 -10.98
N MET A 10 2.36 6.68 -10.43
CA MET A 10 3.69 7.31 -10.47
C MET A 10 4.22 7.42 -11.90
N ALA A 11 4.06 6.36 -12.70
CA ALA A 11 4.45 6.35 -14.11
C ALA A 11 3.74 7.46 -14.89
N VAL A 12 2.43 7.61 -14.71
CA VAL A 12 1.63 8.67 -15.33
C VAL A 12 2.09 10.05 -14.85
N ALA A 13 2.32 10.22 -13.55
CA ALA A 13 2.78 11.50 -12.99
C ALA A 13 4.15 11.92 -13.55
N THR A 14 5.06 10.96 -13.72
CA THR A 14 6.40 11.19 -14.28
C THR A 14 6.32 11.63 -15.73
N VAL A 15 5.48 10.99 -16.54
CA VAL A 15 5.28 11.34 -17.95
C VAL A 15 4.64 12.73 -18.10
N LEU A 16 3.70 13.09 -17.24
CA LEU A 16 3.08 14.40 -17.21
C LEU A 16 4.02 15.51 -16.68
N LYS A 17 5.25 15.16 -16.28
CA LYS A 17 6.25 16.09 -15.72
C LYS A 17 5.69 16.97 -14.59
N LEU A 18 4.83 16.41 -13.74
CA LEU A 18 4.26 17.13 -12.60
C LEU A 18 5.36 17.45 -11.58
N SER A 19 5.44 18.70 -11.19
CA SER A 19 6.44 19.19 -10.22
C SER A 19 6.33 18.52 -8.84
N ASN A 20 5.13 18.00 -8.48
CA ASN A 20 4.87 17.25 -7.25
C ASN A 20 4.15 15.94 -7.58
N ASN A 21 4.90 14.89 -7.88
CA ASN A 21 4.35 13.56 -8.18
C ASN A 21 3.45 13.02 -7.05
N MET A 22 3.77 13.33 -5.77
CA MET A 22 2.99 12.91 -4.61
C MET A 22 1.55 13.40 -4.63
N LEU A 23 1.29 14.61 -5.16
CA LEU A 23 -0.04 15.21 -5.23
C LEU A 23 -1.01 14.42 -6.12
N LEU A 24 -0.50 13.69 -7.10
CA LEU A 24 -1.30 12.84 -7.99
C LEU A 24 -1.33 11.39 -7.50
N ILE A 25 -0.22 10.85 -7.03
CA ILE A 25 -0.11 9.46 -6.60
C ILE A 25 -1.01 9.19 -5.39
N MET A 26 -1.02 10.08 -4.40
CA MET A 26 -1.82 9.93 -3.18
C MET A 26 -3.31 9.75 -3.46
N PRO A 27 -4.00 10.71 -4.13
CA PRO A 27 -5.44 10.58 -4.36
C PRO A 27 -5.79 9.38 -5.25
N VAL A 28 -5.00 9.09 -6.28
CA VAL A 28 -5.24 7.93 -7.16
C VAL A 28 -5.14 6.64 -6.36
N THR A 29 -4.14 6.51 -5.50
CA THR A 29 -3.95 5.30 -4.67
C THR A 29 -5.04 5.18 -3.61
N ILE A 30 -5.50 6.27 -3.01
CA ILE A 30 -6.61 6.28 -2.05
C ILE A 30 -7.91 5.87 -2.74
N ILE A 31 -8.22 6.44 -3.91
CA ILE A 31 -9.40 6.07 -4.67
C ILE A 31 -9.36 4.58 -5.05
N ALA A 32 -8.22 4.08 -5.53
CA ALA A 32 -8.04 2.68 -5.83
C ALA A 32 -8.21 1.78 -4.60
N ALA A 33 -7.70 2.18 -3.43
CA ALA A 33 -7.87 1.45 -2.19
C ALA A 33 -9.34 1.34 -1.79
N ILE A 34 -10.10 2.43 -1.94
CA ILE A 34 -11.53 2.47 -1.66
C ILE A 34 -12.30 1.58 -2.64
N ILE A 35 -11.98 1.67 -3.94
CA ILE A 35 -12.61 0.84 -4.98
C ILE A 35 -12.35 -0.65 -4.72
N LEU A 36 -11.11 -1.03 -4.39
CA LEU A 36 -10.77 -2.42 -4.08
C LEU A 36 -11.48 -2.92 -2.82
N LEU A 37 -11.63 -2.06 -1.81
CA LEU A 37 -12.30 -2.41 -0.57
C LEU A 37 -13.82 -2.60 -0.75
N ILE A 38 -14.46 -1.71 -1.52
CA ILE A 38 -15.90 -1.76 -1.80
C ILE A 38 -16.20 -2.80 -2.88
N GLY A 39 -15.38 -2.84 -3.93
CA GLY A 39 -15.56 -3.73 -5.07
C GLY A 39 -15.44 -5.21 -4.72
N GLY A 40 -14.57 -5.56 -3.77
CA GLY A 40 -14.42 -6.93 -3.30
C GLY A 40 -15.68 -7.55 -2.70
N LYS A 41 -16.68 -6.72 -2.34
CA LYS A 41 -17.95 -7.17 -1.73
C LYS A 41 -19.09 -7.39 -2.75
N ASN A 42 -19.07 -6.70 -3.88
CA ASN A 42 -20.20 -6.65 -4.82
C ASN A 42 -19.94 -7.30 -6.18
N ILE A 43 -18.72 -7.72 -6.47
CA ILE A 43 -18.38 -8.28 -7.77
C ILE A 43 -18.55 -9.79 -7.73
N LYS A 44 -19.27 -10.34 -8.74
CA LYS A 44 -19.47 -11.80 -8.94
C LYS A 44 -18.13 -12.57 -9.15
N ILE A 45 -17.04 -11.87 -9.38
CA ILE A 45 -15.68 -12.42 -9.48
C ILE A 45 -15.11 -12.54 -8.05
N LYS A 46 -14.45 -13.65 -7.76
CA LYS A 46 -13.75 -13.82 -6.47
C LYS A 46 -12.83 -12.61 -6.24
N GLY A 47 -12.98 -11.94 -5.10
CA GLY A 47 -12.28 -10.68 -4.80
C GLY A 47 -10.77 -10.70 -5.06
N ASP A 48 -10.11 -11.84 -4.81
CA ASP A 48 -8.68 -12.04 -5.06
C ASP A 48 -8.32 -11.96 -6.56
N ALA A 49 -9.18 -12.50 -7.44
CA ALA A 49 -8.95 -12.44 -8.89
C ALA A 49 -9.09 -10.99 -9.41
N ALA A 50 -10.06 -10.24 -8.90
CA ALA A 50 -10.22 -8.82 -9.25
C ALA A 50 -9.01 -7.99 -8.81
N ILE A 51 -8.51 -8.21 -7.59
CA ILE A 51 -7.30 -7.56 -7.08
C ILE A 51 -6.08 -7.91 -7.95
N ALA A 52 -5.94 -9.16 -8.35
CA ALA A 52 -4.84 -9.61 -9.20
C ALA A 52 -4.87 -8.93 -10.58
N VAL A 53 -6.03 -8.91 -11.24
CA VAL A 53 -6.18 -8.29 -12.57
C VAL A 53 -5.91 -6.79 -12.52
N ILE A 54 -6.46 -6.07 -11.53
CA ILE A 54 -6.21 -4.64 -11.36
C ILE A 54 -4.74 -4.37 -11.08
N SER A 55 -4.09 -5.20 -10.26
CA SER A 55 -2.68 -5.06 -9.93
C SER A 55 -1.76 -5.23 -11.13
N VAL A 56 -1.94 -6.32 -11.87
CA VAL A 56 -1.12 -6.62 -13.05
C VAL A 56 -1.42 -5.64 -14.16
N GLY A 57 -2.69 -5.29 -14.36
CA GLY A 57 -3.10 -4.27 -15.34
C GLY A 57 -2.49 -2.90 -15.07
N ALA A 58 -2.52 -2.44 -13.83
CA ALA A 58 -1.91 -1.17 -13.43
C ALA A 58 -0.38 -1.15 -13.64
N LEU A 59 0.28 -2.27 -13.30
CA LEU A 59 1.72 -2.42 -13.53
C LEU A 59 2.05 -2.42 -15.02
N ALA A 60 1.30 -3.16 -15.83
CA ALA A 60 1.49 -3.23 -17.28
C ALA A 60 1.26 -1.87 -17.96
N ILE A 61 0.19 -1.17 -17.59
CA ILE A 61 -0.11 0.18 -18.10
C ILE A 61 0.99 1.15 -17.66
N GLY A 62 1.42 1.11 -16.43
CA GLY A 62 2.51 1.95 -15.93
C GLY A 62 3.81 1.74 -16.69
N TYR A 63 4.19 0.48 -16.92
CA TYR A 63 5.36 0.13 -17.72
C TYR A 63 5.24 0.61 -19.17
N LEU A 64 4.08 0.40 -19.78
CA LEU A 64 3.81 0.82 -21.16
C LEU A 64 3.88 2.34 -21.31
N VAL A 65 3.28 3.09 -20.39
CA VAL A 65 3.30 4.55 -20.37
C VAL A 65 4.74 5.08 -20.23
N MET A 66 5.54 4.52 -19.32
CA MET A 66 6.94 4.91 -19.19
C MET A 66 7.75 4.58 -20.44
N ASN A 67 7.48 3.45 -21.10
CA ASN A 67 8.22 3.03 -22.30
C ASN A 67 7.88 3.89 -23.53
N LEU A 68 6.62 4.28 -23.70
CA LEU A 68 6.17 5.06 -24.86
C LEU A 68 6.50 6.56 -24.75
N PHE A 69 6.45 7.12 -23.55
CA PHE A 69 6.52 8.57 -23.35
C PHE A 69 7.78 9.04 -22.59
N SER A 70 8.62 8.13 -22.11
CA SER A 70 9.86 8.53 -21.46
C SER A 70 10.85 9.08 -22.48
N THR A 71 11.35 10.26 -22.20
CA THR A 71 12.41 10.92 -22.97
C THR A 71 13.82 10.52 -22.52
N SER A 72 13.93 9.71 -21.47
CA SER A 72 15.23 9.23 -20.97
C SER A 72 15.73 8.04 -21.81
N GLY A 73 16.98 8.07 -22.19
CA GLY A 73 17.61 7.00 -22.99
C GLY A 73 17.75 5.65 -22.26
N ASN A 74 17.36 5.57 -20.98
CA ASN A 74 17.48 4.37 -20.16
C ASN A 74 16.19 4.04 -19.39
N VAL A 75 15.09 3.86 -20.12
CA VAL A 75 13.76 3.54 -19.55
C VAL A 75 13.77 2.30 -18.67
N SER A 76 14.52 1.26 -19.07
CA SER A 76 14.63 0.03 -18.29
C SER A 76 15.29 0.25 -16.93
N GLY A 77 16.30 1.12 -16.85
CA GLY A 77 16.95 1.50 -15.60
C GLY A 77 16.02 2.29 -14.68
N ASP A 78 15.25 3.23 -15.23
CA ASP A 78 14.32 4.06 -14.47
C ASP A 78 13.16 3.23 -13.91
N VAL A 79 12.63 2.28 -14.70
CA VAL A 79 11.60 1.34 -14.23
C VAL A 79 12.16 0.41 -13.15
N CYS A 80 13.37 -0.12 -13.36
CA CYS A 80 14.01 -1.03 -12.40
C CYS A 80 14.27 -0.31 -11.07
N SER A 81 14.76 0.93 -11.09
CA SER A 81 14.98 1.72 -9.89
C SER A 81 13.69 2.03 -9.13
N THR A 82 12.59 2.28 -9.83
CA THR A 82 11.28 2.54 -9.22
C THR A 82 10.65 1.26 -8.64
N LEU A 83 10.86 0.12 -9.28
CA LEU A 83 10.33 -1.16 -8.80
C LEU A 83 11.12 -1.72 -7.60
N PHE A 84 12.43 -1.59 -7.62
CA PHE A 84 13.33 -2.16 -6.60
C PHE A 84 13.94 -1.12 -5.65
N GLY A 85 13.73 0.17 -5.87
CA GLY A 85 14.15 1.23 -4.95
C GLY A 85 15.68 1.45 -4.84
N SER A 86 16.47 0.86 -5.72
CA SER A 86 17.93 0.80 -5.60
C SER A 86 18.64 2.15 -5.57
N THR A 87 18.06 3.20 -6.16
CA THR A 87 18.61 4.56 -6.20
C THR A 87 17.98 5.50 -5.17
N SER A 88 16.80 5.21 -4.70
CA SER A 88 16.05 6.08 -3.78
C SER A 88 16.72 6.23 -2.42
N ILE A 89 17.40 5.21 -1.93
CA ILE A 89 18.11 5.24 -0.64
C ILE A 89 19.25 6.24 -0.64
N LEU A 90 19.95 6.40 -1.76
CA LEU A 90 21.07 7.34 -1.89
C LEU A 90 20.65 8.81 -1.98
N THR A 91 19.41 9.06 -2.38
CA THR A 91 18.85 10.41 -2.58
C THR A 91 17.95 10.87 -1.43
N LEU A 92 17.84 10.07 -0.37
CA LEU A 92 17.01 10.39 0.80
C LEU A 92 17.43 11.69 1.47
N THR A 93 16.50 12.62 1.55
CA THR A 93 16.68 13.86 2.30
C THR A 93 16.33 13.63 3.77
N ILE A 94 17.01 14.34 4.68
CA ILE A 94 16.72 14.27 6.13
C ILE A 94 15.24 14.58 6.41
N LYS A 95 14.60 15.44 5.62
CA LYS A 95 13.17 15.73 5.71
C LYS A 95 12.28 14.52 5.45
N ASP A 96 12.67 13.66 4.49
CA ASP A 96 11.91 12.45 4.15
C ASP A 96 11.97 11.44 5.31
N VAL A 97 13.11 11.34 5.98
CA VAL A 97 13.27 10.49 7.17
C VAL A 97 12.37 10.97 8.31
N TYR A 98 12.35 12.27 8.62
CA TYR A 98 11.46 12.81 9.64
C TYR A 98 9.98 12.60 9.30
N LEU A 99 9.61 12.77 8.05
CA LEU A 99 8.25 12.52 7.58
C LEU A 99 7.85 11.05 7.75
N CYS A 100 8.74 10.13 7.42
CA CYS A 100 8.50 8.69 7.61
C CYS A 100 8.36 8.32 9.08
N VAL A 101 9.20 8.85 9.95
CA VAL A 101 9.12 8.60 11.40
C VAL A 101 7.82 9.17 11.97
N ALA A 102 7.47 10.41 11.63
CA ALA A 102 6.23 11.04 12.09
C ALA A 102 4.99 10.25 11.65
N LEU A 103 4.94 9.81 10.39
CA LEU A 103 3.85 9.01 9.86
C LEU A 103 3.78 7.61 10.48
N SER A 104 4.92 6.97 10.72
CA SER A 104 4.97 5.69 11.41
C SER A 104 4.38 5.78 12.81
N ILE A 105 4.74 6.82 13.56
CA ILE A 105 4.18 7.08 14.89
C ILE A 105 2.68 7.34 14.80
N ALA A 106 2.23 8.16 13.84
CA ALA A 106 0.81 8.45 13.63
C ALA A 106 -0.01 7.17 13.33
N VAL A 107 0.49 6.30 12.46
CA VAL A 107 -0.14 5.02 12.15
C VAL A 107 -0.25 4.12 13.37
N ILE A 108 0.82 4.01 14.17
CA ILE A 108 0.82 3.21 15.41
C ILE A 108 -0.23 3.77 16.39
N ILE A 109 -0.29 5.08 16.56
CA ILE A 109 -1.28 5.72 17.44
C ILE A 109 -2.70 5.43 16.95
N ILE A 110 -2.99 5.63 15.65
CA ILE A 110 -4.29 5.35 15.06
C ILE A 110 -4.67 3.87 15.30
N PHE A 111 -3.74 2.96 15.06
CA PHE A 111 -3.99 1.53 15.25
C PHE A 111 -4.25 1.18 16.72
N CYS A 112 -3.46 1.72 17.66
CA CYS A 112 -3.64 1.46 19.10
C CYS A 112 -4.97 2.03 19.62
N VAL A 113 -5.33 3.25 19.24
CA VAL A 113 -6.57 3.91 19.69
C VAL A 113 -7.80 3.19 19.13
N PHE A 114 -7.77 2.79 17.87
CA PHE A 114 -8.91 2.16 17.22
C PHE A 114 -8.83 0.63 17.17
N TYR A 115 -7.88 0.01 17.86
CA TYR A 115 -7.61 -1.44 17.82
C TYR A 115 -8.86 -2.29 17.92
N ASN A 116 -9.69 -2.08 18.96
CA ASN A 116 -10.89 -2.89 19.20
C ASN A 116 -11.93 -2.74 18.09
N LYS A 117 -12.06 -1.54 17.50
CA LYS A 117 -13.02 -1.27 16.43
C LYS A 117 -12.52 -1.80 15.09
N ILE A 118 -11.23 -1.64 14.81
CA ILE A 118 -10.58 -2.21 13.62
C ILE A 118 -10.68 -3.74 13.66
N PHE A 119 -10.41 -4.34 14.81
CA PHE A 119 -10.54 -5.78 15.02
C PHE A 119 -11.96 -6.26 14.72
N ALA A 120 -12.99 -5.63 15.33
CA ALA A 120 -14.39 -6.00 15.14
C ALA A 120 -14.81 -5.90 13.66
N VAL A 121 -14.43 -4.82 12.98
CA VAL A 121 -14.78 -4.59 11.56
C VAL A 121 -14.05 -5.57 10.63
N THR A 122 -12.83 -5.96 10.97
CA THR A 122 -12.03 -6.88 10.13
C THR A 122 -12.51 -8.33 10.25
N PHE A 123 -12.92 -8.76 11.45
CA PHE A 123 -13.34 -10.14 11.68
C PHE A 123 -14.80 -10.42 11.33
N ASP A 124 -15.71 -9.54 11.76
CA ASP A 124 -17.14 -9.70 11.49
C ASP A 124 -17.81 -8.34 11.29
N GLU A 125 -17.96 -7.99 10.03
CA GLU A 125 -18.58 -6.75 9.62
C GLU A 125 -20.06 -6.69 9.99
N SER A 126 -20.76 -7.84 9.97
CA SER A 126 -22.18 -7.94 10.30
C SER A 126 -22.40 -7.71 11.79
N PHE A 127 -21.58 -8.33 12.62
CA PHE A 127 -21.58 -8.11 14.06
C PHE A 127 -21.22 -6.66 14.41
N ALA A 128 -20.18 -6.10 13.78
CA ALA A 128 -19.80 -4.71 14.00
C ALA A 128 -20.91 -3.72 13.65
N LYS A 129 -21.68 -3.98 12.58
CA LYS A 129 -22.89 -3.19 12.24
C LYS A 129 -23.99 -3.33 13.28
N ALA A 130 -24.23 -4.56 13.77
CA ALA A 130 -25.25 -4.82 14.79
C ALA A 130 -24.94 -4.13 16.13
N THR A 131 -23.66 -3.97 16.46
CA THR A 131 -23.20 -3.25 17.66
C THR A 131 -23.14 -1.72 17.49
N GLY A 132 -23.62 -1.19 16.35
CA GLY A 132 -23.71 0.25 16.08
C GLY A 132 -22.40 0.88 15.60
N ILE A 133 -21.38 0.09 15.26
CA ILE A 133 -20.12 0.62 14.72
C ILE A 133 -20.35 1.08 13.27
N LYS A 134 -19.91 2.29 12.93
CA LYS A 134 -19.96 2.81 11.55
C LYS A 134 -18.90 2.13 10.68
N VAL A 135 -19.15 0.91 10.24
CA VAL A 135 -18.21 0.06 9.50
C VAL A 135 -17.61 0.77 8.29
N GLY A 136 -18.42 1.53 7.53
CA GLY A 136 -17.92 2.28 6.37
C GLY A 136 -16.82 3.29 6.71
N ALA A 137 -16.94 3.99 7.85
CA ALA A 137 -15.94 4.95 8.30
C ALA A 137 -14.62 4.27 8.70
N TYR A 138 -14.70 3.13 9.38
CA TYR A 138 -13.50 2.38 9.75
C TYR A 138 -12.82 1.71 8.55
N ASN A 139 -13.60 1.18 7.62
CA ASN A 139 -13.08 0.66 6.36
C ASN A 139 -12.37 1.75 5.55
N PHE A 140 -12.97 2.95 5.48
CA PHE A 140 -12.34 4.10 4.84
C PHE A 140 -11.02 4.49 5.54
N LEU A 141 -11.03 4.56 6.87
CA LEU A 141 -9.82 4.87 7.66
C LEU A 141 -8.71 3.85 7.39
N ILE A 142 -9.02 2.55 7.40
CA ILE A 142 -8.06 1.48 7.09
C ILE A 142 -7.51 1.66 5.67
N ALA A 143 -8.38 1.89 4.67
CA ALA A 143 -7.97 2.05 3.27
C ALA A 143 -7.03 3.25 3.08
N VAL A 144 -7.37 4.39 3.68
CA VAL A 144 -6.53 5.60 3.62
C VAL A 144 -5.18 5.37 4.30
N THR A 145 -5.18 4.76 5.49
CA THR A 145 -3.95 4.46 6.23
C THR A 145 -3.01 3.56 5.41
N ILE A 146 -3.55 2.49 4.82
CA ILE A 146 -2.77 1.58 3.98
C ILE A 146 -2.26 2.29 2.72
N ALA A 147 -3.10 3.11 2.07
CA ALA A 147 -2.69 3.85 0.89
C ALA A 147 -1.53 4.82 1.17
N VAL A 148 -1.61 5.56 2.27
CA VAL A 148 -0.56 6.48 2.71
C VAL A 148 0.75 5.74 2.99
N ILE A 149 0.70 4.63 3.73
CA ILE A 149 1.88 3.81 4.03
C ILE A 149 2.52 3.31 2.73
N ILE A 150 1.71 2.77 1.80
CA ILE A 150 2.23 2.20 0.56
C ILE A 150 2.89 3.27 -0.32
N VAL A 151 2.26 4.44 -0.48
CA VAL A 151 2.82 5.52 -1.31
C VAL A 151 4.16 6.00 -0.77
N LEU A 152 4.26 6.21 0.53
CA LEU A 152 5.50 6.66 1.16
C LEU A 152 6.59 5.60 1.12
N ALA A 153 6.26 4.37 1.48
CA ALA A 153 7.21 3.27 1.48
C ALA A 153 7.64 2.89 0.05
N MET A 154 6.77 3.03 -0.95
CA MET A 154 7.12 2.80 -2.35
C MET A 154 8.24 3.75 -2.84
N ASN A 155 8.18 5.00 -2.42
CA ASN A 155 9.22 5.98 -2.78
C ASN A 155 10.59 5.67 -2.13
N LEU A 156 10.61 4.97 -1.00
CA LEU A 156 11.83 4.61 -0.27
C LEU A 156 12.43 3.27 -0.73
N VAL A 157 11.57 2.26 -0.90
CA VAL A 157 11.97 0.85 -1.00
C VAL A 157 11.60 0.24 -2.35
N GLY A 158 10.73 0.91 -3.11
CA GLY A 158 10.20 0.42 -4.38
C GLY A 158 8.93 -0.43 -4.25
N SER A 159 8.17 -0.50 -5.34
CA SER A 159 6.82 -1.08 -5.31
C SER A 159 6.79 -2.61 -5.15
N LEU A 160 7.77 -3.33 -5.66
CA LEU A 160 7.86 -4.78 -5.52
C LEU A 160 8.34 -5.18 -4.13
N LEU A 161 9.37 -4.49 -3.62
CA LEU A 161 9.95 -4.83 -2.33
C LEU A 161 8.99 -4.54 -1.19
N ILE A 162 8.24 -3.42 -1.25
CA ILE A 162 7.22 -3.12 -0.24
C ILE A 162 6.07 -4.15 -0.26
N SER A 163 5.68 -4.65 -1.44
CA SER A 163 4.68 -5.72 -1.53
C SER A 163 5.13 -6.99 -0.81
N ALA A 164 6.38 -7.38 -1.02
CA ALA A 164 6.98 -8.55 -0.38
C ALA A 164 7.09 -8.36 1.14
N LEU A 165 7.58 -7.19 1.59
CA LEU A 165 7.76 -6.85 3.00
C LEU A 165 6.45 -6.79 3.80
N ILE A 166 5.34 -6.44 3.16
CA ILE A 166 4.02 -6.45 3.81
C ILE A 166 3.44 -7.87 3.86
N ILE A 167 3.58 -8.65 2.78
CA ILE A 167 2.86 -9.92 2.64
C ILE A 167 3.59 -11.06 3.37
N PHE A 168 4.90 -11.22 3.17
CA PHE A 168 5.62 -12.38 3.70
C PHE A 168 5.65 -12.46 5.24
N PRO A 169 5.97 -11.39 5.99
CA PRO A 169 5.94 -11.45 7.45
C PRO A 169 4.56 -11.74 8.01
N ALA A 170 3.52 -11.15 7.41
CA ALA A 170 2.14 -11.36 7.83
C ALA A 170 1.70 -12.81 7.60
N LEU A 171 1.95 -13.39 6.42
CA LEU A 171 1.62 -14.78 6.12
C LEU A 171 2.40 -15.76 6.99
N SER A 172 3.68 -15.50 7.24
CA SER A 172 4.50 -16.33 8.12
C SER A 172 3.96 -16.34 9.54
N ALA A 173 3.62 -15.16 10.08
CA ALA A 173 3.04 -15.05 11.42
C ALA A 173 1.66 -15.74 11.51
N MET A 174 0.81 -15.62 10.49
CA MET A 174 -0.51 -16.28 10.45
C MET A 174 -0.40 -17.81 10.42
N ARG A 175 0.67 -18.37 9.87
CA ARG A 175 0.91 -19.82 9.87
C ARG A 175 1.36 -20.35 11.20
N LEU A 176 2.11 -19.54 11.96
CA LEU A 176 2.69 -19.95 13.24
C LEU A 176 1.76 -19.71 14.44
N PHE A 177 0.96 -18.65 14.38
CA PHE A 177 0.15 -18.19 15.51
C PHE A 177 -1.34 -18.13 15.18
N LYS A 178 -2.17 -18.57 16.13
CA LYS A 178 -3.64 -18.59 16.00
C LYS A 178 -4.32 -17.37 16.64
N SER A 179 -3.61 -16.60 17.48
CA SER A 179 -4.17 -15.44 18.16
C SER A 179 -3.86 -14.16 17.38
N PHE A 180 -4.86 -13.31 17.16
CA PHE A 180 -4.72 -12.05 16.42
C PHE A 180 -3.62 -11.15 17.01
N LYS A 181 -3.56 -11.01 18.34
CA LYS A 181 -2.51 -10.22 19.00
C LYS A 181 -1.11 -10.78 18.73
N SER A 182 -0.95 -12.10 18.83
CA SER A 182 0.33 -12.75 18.56
C SER A 182 0.73 -12.57 17.09
N VAL A 183 -0.20 -12.73 16.14
CA VAL A 183 0.07 -12.52 14.71
C VAL A 183 0.60 -11.11 14.45
N ILE A 184 0.00 -10.07 15.04
CA ILE A 184 0.45 -8.69 14.85
C ILE A 184 1.87 -8.48 15.39
N ILE A 185 2.13 -8.92 16.63
CA ILE A 185 3.43 -8.73 17.28
C ILE A 185 4.54 -9.49 16.52
N PHE A 186 4.30 -10.75 16.17
CA PHE A 186 5.30 -11.55 15.45
C PHE A 186 5.45 -11.12 13.98
N SER A 187 4.39 -10.66 13.32
CA SER A 187 4.49 -10.07 11.99
C SER A 187 5.37 -8.82 11.99
N ALA A 188 5.19 -7.95 12.99
CA ALA A 188 6.04 -6.78 13.16
C ALA A 188 7.51 -7.17 13.44
N ALA A 189 7.74 -8.15 14.33
CA ALA A 189 9.08 -8.65 14.63
C ALA A 189 9.75 -9.26 13.37
N PHE A 190 9.04 -10.09 12.61
CA PHE A 190 9.56 -10.66 11.37
C PHE A 190 9.84 -9.59 10.31
N SER A 191 8.99 -8.56 10.21
CA SER A 191 9.23 -7.44 9.30
C SER A 191 10.53 -6.73 9.63
N VAL A 192 10.81 -6.45 10.91
CA VAL A 192 12.05 -5.81 11.36
C VAL A 192 13.27 -6.69 11.10
N VAL A 193 13.16 -8.00 11.29
CA VAL A 193 14.28 -8.94 11.02
C VAL A 193 14.56 -9.08 9.51
N CYS A 194 13.53 -8.95 8.66
CA CYS A 194 13.67 -9.09 7.20
C CYS A 194 14.10 -7.78 6.51
N THR A 195 14.11 -6.65 7.21
CA THR A 195 14.54 -5.35 6.70
C THR A 195 15.98 -5.08 7.05
#